data_60f0760140cbac436851e5e7287ebec5
#
_entry.id   60f0760140cbac436851e5e7287ebec5
#
_cell.length_a   1.000
_cell.length_b   1.000
_cell.length_c   1.000
_cell.angle_alpha   90.00
_cell.angle_beta   90.00
_cell.angle_gamma   90.00
#
_symmetry.space_group_name_H-M   'P 1'
#
loop_
_entity.id
_entity.type
_entity.pdbx_description
1 polymer ?
#
loop_
_entity_poly.entity_id
_entity_poly.type
_entity_poly.pdbx_seq_one_letter_code
_entity_poly.pdbx_strand_id
1 'polypeptide(L)'
;MQWNYQDKIIQEINDLPEGAFGFIYQTTHLPTGKKYIGKKSLIYNQKKKLGKKEKALWEGKGRPPMYKRVLKESDWKTYYGSHAFIKDANEEDLTREIIQIAYHKKELTYLECKYQFTLGVLESRSYLNDNIIVKLFDKDFV
;
A
#
# COMPACT_ATOMS: atom_id res chain seq x y z
N MET A 1 4.77 -12.33 9.97
CA MET A 1 5.15 -13.11 8.77
C MET A 1 5.67 -12.22 7.67
N GLN A 2 6.49 -12.78 6.80
CA GLN A 2 7.12 -12.05 5.70
C GLN A 2 6.18 -11.86 4.52
N TRP A 3 6.48 -10.91 3.66
CA TRP A 3 5.81 -10.76 2.38
C TRP A 3 6.24 -11.86 1.42
N ASN A 4 5.29 -12.43 0.70
CA ASN A 4 5.54 -13.39 -0.37
C ASN A 4 5.12 -12.79 -1.72
N TYR A 5 5.95 -12.99 -2.74
CA TYR A 5 5.65 -12.60 -4.11
C TYR A 5 6.15 -13.70 -5.05
N GLN A 6 5.24 -14.33 -5.78
CA GLN A 6 5.56 -15.43 -6.70
C GLN A 6 6.44 -16.50 -6.03
N ASP A 7 6.00 -16.94 -4.84
CA ASP A 7 6.67 -17.96 -4.02
C ASP A 7 8.04 -17.57 -3.47
N LYS A 8 8.41 -16.29 -3.55
CA LYS A 8 9.64 -15.74 -2.97
C LYS A 8 9.34 -14.90 -1.75
N ILE A 9 10.19 -15.00 -0.75
CA ILE A 9 10.12 -14.14 0.44
C ILE A 9 10.77 -12.80 0.08
N ILE A 10 10.03 -11.71 0.35
CA ILE A 10 10.47 -10.34 0.08
C ILE A 10 10.84 -9.67 1.39
N GLN A 11 12.08 -9.27 1.53
CA GLN A 11 12.59 -8.60 2.73
C GLN A 11 12.98 -7.15 2.48
N GLU A 12 13.44 -6.85 1.25
CA GLU A 12 13.91 -5.53 0.86
C GLU A 12 13.30 -5.11 -0.47
N ILE A 13 13.28 -3.81 -0.75
CA ILE A 13 12.80 -3.28 -2.03
C ILE A 13 13.52 -3.92 -3.20
N ASN A 14 14.82 -4.19 -3.04
CA ASN A 14 15.63 -4.79 -4.11
C ASN A 14 15.21 -6.21 -4.46
N ASP A 15 14.44 -6.88 -3.62
CA ASP A 15 13.88 -8.21 -3.91
C ASP A 15 12.70 -8.12 -4.88
N LEU A 16 12.19 -6.93 -5.12
CA LEU A 16 11.08 -6.65 -6.04
C LEU A 16 11.60 -6.19 -7.40
N PRO A 17 10.77 -6.25 -8.45
CA PRO A 17 11.18 -5.77 -9.78
C PRO A 17 11.66 -4.32 -9.73
N GLU A 18 12.66 -4.00 -10.54
CA GLU A 18 13.18 -2.64 -10.65
C GLU A 18 12.07 -1.66 -11.03
N GLY A 19 12.08 -0.50 -10.39
CA GLY A 19 11.07 0.54 -10.63
C GLY A 19 9.75 0.33 -9.91
N ALA A 20 9.64 -0.70 -9.06
CA ALA A 20 8.41 -0.93 -8.28
C ALA A 20 8.09 0.27 -7.40
N PHE A 21 6.87 0.79 -7.52
CA PHE A 21 6.36 1.91 -6.72
C PHE A 21 5.54 1.43 -5.53
N GLY A 22 4.76 0.38 -5.74
CA GLY A 22 3.89 -0.19 -4.74
C GLY A 22 3.33 -1.53 -5.21
N PHE A 23 2.41 -2.07 -4.46
CA PHE A 23 1.83 -3.36 -4.80
C PHE A 23 0.41 -3.51 -4.26
N ILE A 24 -0.33 -4.40 -4.91
CA ILE A 24 -1.61 -4.89 -4.43
C ILE A 24 -1.32 -6.15 -3.62
N TYR A 25 -1.92 -6.27 -2.46
CA TYR A 25 -1.67 -7.38 -1.55
C TYR A 25 -2.94 -8.02 -1.05
N GLN A 26 -2.79 -9.26 -0.61
CA GLN A 26 -3.81 -9.99 0.12
C GLN A 26 -3.25 -10.39 1.48
N THR A 27 -3.92 -9.98 2.54
CA THR A 27 -3.67 -10.46 3.89
C THR A 27 -4.74 -11.50 4.20
N THR A 28 -4.33 -12.65 4.72
CA THR A 28 -5.24 -13.73 5.10
C THR A 28 -5.13 -13.99 6.59
N HIS A 29 -6.28 -14.02 7.26
CA HIS A 29 -6.38 -14.45 8.65
C HIS A 29 -6.58 -15.96 8.67
N LEU A 30 -5.54 -16.70 9.05
CA LEU A 30 -5.52 -18.15 8.96
C LEU A 30 -6.64 -18.84 9.76
N PRO A 31 -6.93 -18.46 11.03
CA PRO A 31 -7.97 -19.13 11.79
C PRO A 31 -9.35 -19.06 11.19
N THR A 32 -9.71 -17.96 10.51
CA THR A 32 -11.04 -17.77 9.92
C THR A 32 -11.06 -17.93 8.41
N GLY A 33 -9.89 -17.92 7.75
CA GLY A 33 -9.78 -17.90 6.30
C GLY A 33 -10.19 -16.59 5.65
N LYS A 34 -10.54 -15.57 6.42
CA LYS A 34 -10.95 -14.26 5.88
C LYS A 34 -9.77 -13.52 5.30
N LYS A 35 -10.04 -12.79 4.22
CA LYS A 35 -9.02 -12.11 3.41
C LYS A 35 -9.29 -10.62 3.32
N TYR A 36 -8.23 -9.87 3.10
CA TYR A 36 -8.29 -8.43 2.88
C TYR A 36 -7.42 -8.08 1.68
N ILE A 37 -7.98 -7.34 0.72
CA ILE A 37 -7.27 -6.85 -0.46
C ILE A 37 -7.04 -5.36 -0.29
N GLY A 38 -5.79 -4.94 -0.42
CA GLY A 38 -5.43 -3.54 -0.31
C GLY A 38 -4.25 -3.18 -1.20
N LYS A 39 -3.86 -1.92 -1.13
CA LYS A 39 -2.66 -1.40 -1.79
C LYS A 39 -1.68 -0.87 -0.76
N LYS A 40 -0.41 -0.92 -1.10
CA LYS A 40 0.65 -0.32 -0.29
C LYS A 40 1.71 0.29 -1.20
N SER A 41 2.04 1.54 -0.99
CA SER A 41 3.19 2.15 -1.65
C SER A 41 4.47 1.79 -0.91
N LEU A 42 5.52 1.53 -1.68
CA LEU A 42 6.86 1.26 -1.14
C LEU A 42 7.56 2.54 -0.76
N ILE A 43 7.32 3.60 -1.53
CA ILE A 43 7.94 4.90 -1.35
C ILE A 43 6.87 6.00 -1.39
N TYR A 44 7.16 7.11 -0.78
CA TYR A 44 6.28 8.28 -0.82
C TYR A 44 7.10 9.57 -0.81
N ASN A 45 6.48 10.67 -1.25
CA ASN A 45 7.09 11.99 -1.17
C ASN A 45 6.79 12.62 0.18
N GLN A 46 7.84 13.01 0.90
CA GLN A 46 7.72 13.75 2.15
C GLN A 46 8.08 15.21 1.90
N LYS A 47 7.26 16.13 2.40
CA LYS A 47 7.63 17.56 2.42
C LYS A 47 8.68 17.78 3.50
N LYS A 48 9.80 18.39 3.11
CA LYS A 48 10.87 18.74 4.02
C LYS A 48 11.17 20.23 3.91
N LYS A 49 11.26 20.92 5.03
CA LYS A 49 11.57 22.35 5.05
C LYS A 49 12.96 22.59 4.49
N LEU A 50 13.06 23.56 3.56
CA LEU A 50 14.35 23.96 3.01
C LEU A 50 15.18 24.69 4.08
N GLY A 51 16.45 24.27 4.24
CA GLY A 51 17.42 24.95 5.08
C GLY A 51 17.94 26.22 4.42
N LYS A 52 18.66 27.05 5.21
CA LYS A 52 19.22 28.31 4.70
C LYS A 52 20.18 28.10 3.52
N LYS A 53 21.03 27.08 3.57
CA LYS A 53 21.96 26.76 2.47
C LYS A 53 21.23 26.37 1.19
N GLU A 54 20.17 25.58 1.29
CA GLU A 54 19.38 25.15 0.14
C GLU A 54 18.63 26.32 -0.50
N LYS A 55 18.11 27.26 0.33
CA LYS A 55 17.47 28.50 -0.17
C LYS A 55 18.47 29.39 -0.90
N ALA A 56 19.70 29.48 -0.39
CA ALA A 56 20.76 30.28 -1.00
C ALA A 56 21.21 29.73 -2.36
N LEU A 57 21.08 28.42 -2.57
CA LEU A 57 21.42 27.77 -3.83
C LEU A 57 20.28 27.76 -4.85
N TRP A 58 19.13 28.32 -4.52
CA TRP A 58 17.97 28.37 -5.39
C TRP A 58 18.26 29.19 -6.65
N GLU A 59 18.13 28.57 -7.81
CA GLU A 59 18.39 29.18 -9.13
C GLU A 59 17.11 29.48 -9.93
N GLY A 60 15.92 29.13 -9.39
CA GLY A 60 14.65 29.37 -10.04
C GLY A 60 14.21 30.83 -9.93
N LYS A 61 13.14 31.18 -10.64
CA LYS A 61 12.55 32.51 -10.56
C LYS A 61 11.78 32.72 -9.25
N GLY A 62 11.92 33.91 -8.67
CA GLY A 62 11.20 34.30 -7.48
C GLY A 62 11.85 33.80 -6.18
N ARG A 63 11.06 33.75 -5.13
CA ARG A 63 11.54 33.29 -3.81
C ARG A 63 11.76 31.78 -3.81
N PRO A 64 12.77 31.29 -3.07
CA PRO A 64 12.90 29.85 -2.86
C PRO A 64 11.62 29.27 -2.24
N PRO A 65 11.20 28.06 -2.62
CA PRO A 65 10.09 27.42 -1.94
C PRO A 65 10.41 27.14 -0.49
N MET A 66 9.40 27.12 0.37
CA MET A 66 9.58 26.80 1.79
C MET A 66 9.86 25.33 2.04
N TYR A 67 9.40 24.46 1.13
CA TYR A 67 9.49 23.01 1.26
C TYR A 67 10.00 22.37 -0.03
N LYS A 68 10.73 21.26 0.12
CA LYS A 68 11.10 20.37 -0.98
C LYS A 68 10.46 19.02 -0.77
N ARG A 69 10.32 18.23 -1.84
CA ARG A 69 9.86 16.85 -1.77
C ARG A 69 11.04 15.92 -1.76
N VAL A 70 11.05 14.99 -0.80
CA VAL A 70 12.09 13.97 -0.67
C VAL A 70 11.40 12.62 -0.71
N LEU A 71 11.94 11.69 -1.51
CA LEU A 71 11.46 10.32 -1.54
C LEU A 71 11.87 9.61 -0.27
N LYS A 72 10.92 8.90 0.33
CA LYS A 72 11.14 8.15 1.55
C LYS A 72 10.50 6.77 1.45
N GLU A 73 11.17 5.77 2.02
CA GLU A 73 10.60 4.43 2.11
C GLU A 73 9.46 4.42 3.11
N SER A 74 8.36 3.73 2.77
CA SER A 74 7.20 3.59 3.64
C SER A 74 7.41 2.49 4.68
N ASP A 75 6.42 2.27 5.55
CA ASP A 75 6.40 1.22 6.56
C ASP A 75 5.92 -0.14 6.01
N TRP A 76 6.06 -0.37 4.71
CA TRP A 76 5.54 -1.56 4.04
C TRP A 76 6.00 -2.89 4.65
N LYS A 77 7.22 -2.92 5.22
CA LYS A 77 7.79 -4.16 5.79
C LYS A 77 6.98 -4.68 6.98
N THR A 78 6.41 -3.79 7.77
CA THR A 78 5.64 -4.12 8.98
C THR A 78 4.13 -3.99 8.80
N TYR A 79 3.69 -3.61 7.61
CA TYR A 79 2.29 -3.31 7.33
C TYR A 79 1.50 -4.57 6.95
N TYR A 80 0.35 -4.79 7.57
CA TYR A 80 -0.53 -5.93 7.30
C TYR A 80 -1.86 -5.54 6.68
N GLY A 81 -2.26 -4.28 6.80
CA GLY A 81 -3.52 -3.76 6.29
C GLY A 81 -4.08 -2.68 7.19
N SER A 82 -5.02 -1.91 6.65
CA SER A 82 -5.64 -0.78 7.37
C SER A 82 -6.91 -1.18 8.14
N HIS A 83 -7.47 -2.35 7.88
CA HIS A 83 -8.70 -2.79 8.53
C HIS A 83 -8.47 -3.07 10.02
N ALA A 84 -9.42 -2.64 10.87
CA ALA A 84 -9.30 -2.81 12.32
C ALA A 84 -9.09 -4.27 12.74
N PHE A 85 -9.80 -5.20 12.12
CA PHE A 85 -9.66 -6.63 12.41
C PHE A 85 -8.22 -7.10 12.18
N ILE A 86 -7.59 -6.66 11.08
CA ILE A 86 -6.21 -7.03 10.76
C ILE A 86 -5.23 -6.41 11.77
N LYS A 87 -5.46 -5.14 12.14
CA LYS A 87 -4.60 -4.46 13.12
C LYS A 87 -4.63 -5.09 14.49
N ASP A 88 -5.78 -5.63 14.89
CA ASP A 88 -5.98 -6.25 16.19
C ASP A 88 -5.60 -7.73 16.23
N ALA A 89 -5.42 -8.37 15.07
CA ALA A 89 -5.06 -9.78 15.00
C ALA A 89 -3.59 -10.01 15.38
N ASN A 90 -3.29 -11.21 15.85
CA ASN A 90 -1.91 -11.63 16.09
C ASN A 90 -1.18 -11.81 14.76
N GLU A 91 0.05 -11.31 14.65
CA GLU A 91 0.84 -11.42 13.42
C GLU A 91 1.05 -12.86 12.97
N GLU A 92 1.20 -13.79 13.91
CA GLU A 92 1.36 -15.21 13.63
C GLU A 92 0.14 -15.86 12.98
N ASP A 93 -1.04 -15.23 13.09
CA ASP A 93 -2.29 -15.67 12.46
C ASP A 93 -2.49 -15.07 11.08
N LEU A 94 -1.59 -14.21 10.61
CA LEU A 94 -1.72 -13.49 9.37
C LEU A 94 -0.66 -13.92 8.36
N THR A 95 -1.07 -14.08 7.10
CA THR A 95 -0.14 -14.21 5.97
C THR A 95 -0.32 -13.03 5.04
N ARG A 96 0.76 -12.66 4.35
CA ARG A 96 0.77 -11.54 3.42
C ARG A 96 1.31 -12.01 2.08
N GLU A 97 0.55 -11.73 1.03
CA GLU A 97 0.95 -12.06 -0.33
C GLU A 97 0.83 -10.84 -1.22
N ILE A 98 1.87 -10.59 -2.00
CA ILE A 98 1.85 -9.55 -3.02
C ILE A 98 1.24 -10.17 -4.28
N ILE A 99 0.15 -9.57 -4.76
CA ILE A 99 -0.59 -10.05 -5.93
C ILE A 99 0.01 -9.48 -7.20
N GLN A 100 0.24 -8.16 -7.22
CA GLN A 100 0.74 -7.49 -8.41
C GLN A 100 1.50 -6.23 -8.04
N ILE A 101 2.60 -5.97 -8.76
CA ILE A 101 3.43 -4.78 -8.60
C ILE A 101 2.85 -3.65 -9.45
N ALA A 102 2.83 -2.45 -8.88
CA ALA A 102 2.49 -1.22 -9.58
C ALA A 102 3.73 -0.34 -9.69
N TYR A 103 3.87 0.36 -10.82
CA TYR A 103 5.06 1.14 -11.13
C TYR A 103 4.86 2.64 -11.01
N HIS A 104 3.62 3.08 -10.75
CA HIS A 104 3.31 4.48 -10.44
C HIS A 104 2.01 4.58 -9.63
N LYS A 105 1.78 5.76 -9.06
CA LYS A 105 0.68 5.97 -8.12
C LYS A 105 -0.70 5.70 -8.71
N LYS A 106 -0.95 6.17 -9.93
CA LYS A 106 -2.26 5.97 -10.58
C LYS A 106 -2.52 4.51 -10.91
N GLU A 107 -1.49 3.80 -11.36
CA GLU A 107 -1.59 2.36 -11.59
C GLU A 107 -1.90 1.60 -10.31
N LEU A 108 -1.25 1.98 -9.20
CA LEU A 108 -1.50 1.37 -7.90
C LEU A 108 -2.98 1.50 -7.51
N THR A 109 -3.55 2.68 -7.65
CA THR A 109 -4.97 2.93 -7.36
C THR A 109 -5.88 2.16 -8.30
N TYR A 110 -5.57 2.17 -9.60
CA TYR A 110 -6.34 1.44 -10.60
C TYR A 110 -6.36 -0.06 -10.33
N LEU A 111 -5.20 -0.64 -10.05
CA LEU A 111 -5.08 -2.07 -9.78
C LEU A 111 -5.80 -2.48 -8.50
N GLU A 112 -5.74 -1.67 -7.46
CA GLU A 112 -6.49 -1.95 -6.23
C GLU A 112 -7.98 -2.09 -6.53
N CYS A 113 -8.55 -1.12 -7.22
CA CYS A 113 -9.96 -1.15 -7.60
C CYS A 113 -10.28 -2.34 -8.49
N LYS A 114 -9.42 -2.60 -9.48
CA LYS A 114 -9.59 -3.74 -10.40
C LYS A 114 -9.67 -5.06 -9.66
N TYR A 115 -8.74 -5.32 -8.74
CA TYR A 115 -8.75 -6.56 -7.97
C TYR A 115 -9.93 -6.64 -7.02
N GLN A 116 -10.27 -5.54 -6.36
CA GLN A 116 -11.41 -5.51 -5.45
C GLN A 116 -12.73 -5.79 -6.18
N PHE A 117 -12.93 -5.23 -7.38
CA PHE A 117 -14.10 -5.52 -8.20
C PHE A 117 -14.07 -6.95 -8.76
N THR A 118 -12.95 -7.36 -9.31
CA THR A 118 -12.82 -8.69 -9.93
C THR A 118 -13.04 -9.82 -8.93
N LEU A 119 -12.54 -9.65 -7.70
CA LEU A 119 -12.67 -10.63 -6.64
C LEU A 119 -14.00 -10.52 -5.88
N GLY A 120 -14.79 -9.48 -6.15
CA GLY A 120 -16.08 -9.28 -5.51
C GLY A 120 -15.99 -9.12 -4.00
N VAL A 121 -15.01 -8.34 -3.52
CA VAL A 121 -14.72 -8.24 -2.08
C VAL A 121 -15.88 -7.69 -1.25
N LEU A 122 -16.78 -6.88 -1.84
CA LEU A 122 -17.97 -6.37 -1.17
C LEU A 122 -19.17 -7.32 -1.28
N GLU A 123 -19.10 -8.29 -2.16
CA GLU A 123 -20.20 -9.25 -2.42
C GLU A 123 -20.00 -10.57 -1.69
N SER A 124 -18.94 -10.71 -0.93
CA SER A 124 -18.57 -11.96 -0.28
C SER A 124 -18.19 -11.72 1.17
N ARG A 125 -18.65 -12.59 2.05
CA ARG A 125 -18.28 -12.55 3.47
C ARG A 125 -16.92 -13.19 3.75
N SER A 126 -16.26 -13.71 2.72
CA SER A 126 -14.89 -14.21 2.82
C SER A 126 -13.86 -13.09 2.89
N TYR A 127 -14.27 -11.87 2.58
CA TYR A 127 -13.39 -10.70 2.62
C TYR A 127 -13.75 -9.76 3.77
N LEU A 128 -12.74 -9.14 4.36
CA LEU A 128 -12.89 -8.15 5.43
C LEU A 128 -13.12 -6.74 4.89
N ASN A 129 -12.94 -6.53 3.58
CA ASN A 129 -13.10 -5.23 2.97
C ASN A 129 -14.50 -4.64 3.21
N ASP A 130 -14.56 -3.41 3.69
CA ASP A 130 -15.81 -2.70 3.99
C ASP A 130 -16.26 -1.78 2.87
N ASN A 131 -15.32 -1.32 2.04
CA ASN A 131 -15.63 -0.36 0.98
C ASN A 131 -14.62 -0.49 -0.17
N ILE A 132 -15.02 0.07 -1.31
CA ILE A 132 -14.13 0.32 -2.44
C ILE A 132 -14.23 1.82 -2.73
N ILE A 133 -13.09 2.52 -2.79
CA ILE A 133 -13.02 3.97 -3.05
C ILE A 133 -14.00 4.75 -2.17
N VAL A 134 -13.83 4.74 -0.87
CA VAL A 134 -14.48 5.65 0.10
C VAL A 134 -16.02 5.73 0.05
N LYS A 135 -16.70 5.45 -1.07
CA LYS A 135 -18.15 5.62 -1.24
C LYS A 135 -18.95 4.35 -1.55
N LEU A 136 -18.27 3.22 -1.72
CA LEU A 136 -18.92 1.92 -1.93
C LEU A 136 -18.63 1.05 -0.71
N PHE A 137 -19.66 0.59 -0.05
CA PHE A 137 -19.53 -0.16 1.18
C PHE A 137 -20.10 -1.57 1.04
N ASP A 138 -19.62 -2.49 1.85
CA ASP A 138 -20.08 -3.88 1.87
C ASP A 138 -21.60 -3.98 2.15
N LYS A 139 -22.12 -3.16 3.06
CA LYS A 139 -23.55 -3.12 3.40
C LYS A 139 -24.46 -2.80 2.24
N ASP A 140 -23.92 -2.22 1.17
CA ASP A 140 -24.69 -1.90 -0.04
C ASP A 140 -24.91 -3.13 -0.93
N PHE A 141 -24.17 -4.23 -0.71
CA PHE A 141 -24.12 -5.37 -1.60
C PHE A 141 -24.39 -6.72 -0.92
N VAL A 142 -24.26 -6.77 0.39
CA VAL A 142 -24.37 -8.05 1.14
C VAL A 142 -25.45 -8.00 2.22
#